data_ceedad83569faa2185aea2c0275c2670
#
_entry.id   ceedad83569faa2185aea2c0275c2670
#
_cell.length_a   1.000
_cell.length_b   1.000
_cell.length_c   1.000
_cell.angle_alpha   90.00
_cell.angle_beta   90.00
_cell.angle_gamma   90.00
#
_symmetry.space_group_name_H-M   'P 1'
#
loop_
_entity.id
_entity.type
_entity.pdbx_description
1 polymer ?
#
loop_
_entity_poly.entity_id
_entity_poly.type
_entity_poly.pdbx_seq_one_letter_code
_entity_poly.pdbx_strand_id
1 'polypeptide(L)'
;MFGVVPKTLWSKHQKSDELNRVEAAFNCFVVETGQKRILIETGGGVRHNAIARERMRLPEKPVALRDALTAAGFEPDSIDIVINTHLHWDHASGNTIDTPEGVAPALPRAVYYVQRGEVEHARERHPRDAVSYLPVNYEPLIDAGRMHLLDGDFNVMPGLDVRVAPGHNRDMMAVLVRDEDETWCHFADLAPYAAHVTPTWVAAFDLFPLETIATKTELFQRAAAEGWWCSFGHDPEISFAKIGVEEGKWRVRPHTP
;
A
#
# COMPACT_ATOMS: atom_id res chain seq x y z
N MET A 1 -9.69 3.75 11.52
CA MET A 1 -9.08 2.51 11.00
C MET A 1 -10.11 1.40 10.86
N PHE A 2 -10.76 0.92 11.91
CA PHE A 2 -11.59 -0.31 11.89
C PHE A 2 -13.08 -0.11 11.56
N GLY A 3 -13.46 0.99 10.93
CA GLY A 3 -14.81 1.24 10.44
C GLY A 3 -15.91 1.03 11.48
N VAL A 4 -16.87 0.18 11.15
CA VAL A 4 -18.01 -0.17 12.02
C VAL A 4 -17.70 -1.26 13.03
N VAL A 5 -16.49 -1.82 13.04
CA VAL A 5 -16.08 -2.86 13.99
C VAL A 5 -16.05 -2.28 15.41
N PRO A 6 -16.76 -2.83 16.39
CA PRO A 6 -16.75 -2.31 17.75
C PRO A 6 -15.35 -2.30 18.37
N LYS A 7 -15.02 -1.24 19.12
CA LYS A 7 -13.71 -1.10 19.78
C LYS A 7 -13.38 -2.31 20.68
N THR A 8 -14.38 -2.87 21.37
CA THR A 8 -14.24 -4.08 22.20
C THR A 8 -13.76 -5.31 21.44
N LEU A 9 -13.87 -5.32 20.11
CA LEU A 9 -13.36 -6.39 19.27
C LEU A 9 -11.97 -6.06 18.73
N TRP A 10 -11.81 -4.93 18.04
CA TRP A 10 -10.55 -4.60 17.39
C TRP A 10 -9.41 -4.25 18.36
N SER A 11 -9.73 -3.73 19.58
CA SER A 11 -8.71 -3.43 20.59
C SER A 11 -7.98 -4.66 21.16
N LYS A 12 -8.44 -5.87 20.82
CA LYS A 12 -7.74 -7.12 21.10
C LYS A 12 -6.57 -7.37 20.14
N HIS A 13 -6.55 -6.68 19.01
CA HIS A 13 -5.55 -6.82 17.94
C HIS A 13 -4.64 -5.61 17.82
N GLN A 14 -5.19 -4.41 18.09
CA GLN A 14 -4.45 -3.16 18.00
C GLN A 14 -4.67 -2.29 19.22
N LYS A 15 -3.57 -1.83 19.83
CA LYS A 15 -3.62 -0.85 20.91
C LYS A 15 -3.93 0.52 20.36
N SER A 16 -4.70 1.30 21.09
CA SER A 16 -4.97 2.71 20.75
C SER A 16 -4.60 3.63 21.90
N ASP A 17 -4.24 4.87 21.57
CA ASP A 17 -4.10 5.93 22.55
C ASP A 17 -5.48 6.49 22.99
N GLU A 18 -5.44 7.53 23.84
CA GLU A 18 -6.65 8.21 24.38
C GLU A 18 -7.50 8.85 23.28
N LEU A 19 -6.91 9.21 22.14
CA LEU A 19 -7.59 9.79 20.99
C LEU A 19 -8.01 8.72 19.95
N ASN A 20 -7.97 7.44 20.29
CA ASN A 20 -8.25 6.31 19.39
C ASN A 20 -7.32 6.20 18.19
N ARG A 21 -6.11 6.76 18.27
CA ARG A 21 -5.09 6.55 17.25
C ARG A 21 -4.44 5.20 17.49
N VAL A 22 -4.23 4.44 16.43
CA VAL A 22 -3.47 3.19 16.41
C VAL A 22 -2.13 3.42 15.74
N GLU A 23 -1.11 2.71 16.15
CA GLU A 23 0.19 2.74 15.48
C GLU A 23 0.05 2.17 14.07
N ALA A 24 0.69 2.83 13.10
CA ALA A 24 0.69 2.41 11.71
C ALA A 24 2.11 2.49 11.14
N ALA A 25 2.47 1.50 10.32
CA ALA A 25 3.66 1.54 9.49
C ALA A 25 3.30 2.06 8.08
N PHE A 26 4.33 2.38 7.31
CA PHE A 26 4.26 2.58 5.86
C PHE A 26 5.20 1.54 5.23
N ASN A 27 4.76 0.29 5.21
CA ASN A 27 5.56 -0.83 4.72
C ASN A 27 5.72 -0.74 3.21
N CYS A 28 6.95 -0.60 2.75
CA CYS A 28 7.32 -0.66 1.35
C CYS A 28 8.14 -1.92 1.11
N PHE A 29 8.02 -2.52 -0.07
CA PHE A 29 8.65 -3.81 -0.34
C PHE A 29 9.52 -3.73 -1.59
N VAL A 30 10.75 -4.24 -1.50
CA VAL A 30 11.61 -4.41 -2.68
C VAL A 30 11.56 -5.87 -3.12
N VAL A 31 11.23 -6.08 -4.38
CA VAL A 31 11.31 -7.36 -5.05
C VAL A 31 12.53 -7.34 -5.96
N GLU A 32 13.47 -8.24 -5.72
CA GLU A 32 14.62 -8.43 -6.60
C GLU A 32 14.38 -9.65 -7.49
N THR A 33 14.48 -9.42 -8.80
CA THR A 33 14.56 -10.49 -9.78
C THR A 33 15.98 -10.56 -10.31
N GLY A 34 16.34 -11.59 -11.05
CA GLY A 34 17.67 -11.66 -11.69
C GLY A 34 17.96 -10.51 -12.67
N GLN A 35 16.98 -9.66 -12.99
CA GLN A 35 17.09 -8.62 -14.01
C GLN A 35 16.66 -7.23 -13.52
N LYS A 36 15.72 -7.13 -12.57
CA LYS A 36 15.05 -5.91 -12.17
C LYS A 36 14.88 -5.81 -10.65
N ARG A 37 14.89 -4.57 -10.15
CA ARG A 37 14.48 -4.22 -8.79
C ARG A 37 13.18 -3.44 -8.85
N ILE A 38 12.18 -3.96 -8.18
CA ILE A 38 10.84 -3.41 -8.16
C ILE A 38 10.53 -2.95 -6.73
N LEU A 39 10.13 -1.70 -6.58
CA LEU A 39 9.65 -1.16 -5.32
C LEU A 39 8.13 -1.13 -5.34
N ILE A 40 7.50 -1.70 -4.33
CA ILE A 40 6.06 -1.66 -4.13
C ILE A 40 5.80 -0.68 -2.99
N GLU A 41 5.03 0.36 -3.25
CA GLU A 41 4.76 1.55 -2.45
C GLU A 41 5.99 2.43 -2.18
N THR A 42 5.73 3.69 -1.87
CA THR A 42 6.79 4.67 -1.55
C THR A 42 6.56 5.36 -0.19
N GLY A 43 5.51 4.96 0.52
CA GLY A 43 5.23 5.38 1.88
C GLY A 43 4.77 6.83 2.03
N GLY A 44 4.69 7.29 3.27
CA GLY A 44 4.11 8.57 3.65
C GLY A 44 4.98 9.80 3.35
N GLY A 45 6.22 9.62 2.92
CA GLY A 45 7.12 10.73 2.56
C GLY A 45 7.45 11.66 3.73
N VAL A 46 7.92 12.87 3.38
CA VAL A 46 8.42 13.85 4.36
C VAL A 46 7.66 15.19 4.35
N ARG A 47 6.75 15.40 3.38
CA ARG A 47 6.02 16.67 3.18
C ARG A 47 4.74 16.73 4.00
N HIS A 48 4.87 16.90 5.31
CA HIS A 48 3.72 17.04 6.19
C HIS A 48 3.70 18.40 6.84
N ASN A 49 2.55 19.07 6.79
CA ASN A 49 2.36 20.32 7.54
C ASN A 49 2.20 20.03 9.06
N ALA A 50 2.30 21.09 9.89
CA ALA A 50 2.24 20.94 11.34
C ALA A 50 0.93 20.30 11.82
N ILE A 51 -0.21 20.63 11.19
CA ILE A 51 -1.53 20.10 11.56
C ILE A 51 -1.59 18.58 11.30
N ALA A 52 -1.11 18.12 10.14
CA ALA A 52 -1.07 16.71 9.82
C ALA A 52 -0.15 15.94 10.79
N ARG A 53 1.04 16.50 11.09
CA ARG A 53 2.00 15.91 12.05
C ARG A 53 1.37 15.75 13.43
N GLU A 54 0.74 16.78 13.95
CA GLU A 54 0.07 16.73 15.25
C GLU A 54 -1.08 15.71 15.27
N ARG A 55 -1.99 15.82 14.29
CA ARG A 55 -3.18 14.96 14.21
C ARG A 55 -2.85 13.49 14.09
N MET A 56 -1.91 13.15 13.23
CA MET A 56 -1.50 11.77 12.97
C MET A 56 -0.33 11.31 13.84
N ARG A 57 0.23 12.21 14.65
CA ARG A 57 1.41 11.93 15.49
C ARG A 57 2.59 11.39 14.67
N LEU A 58 2.82 12.01 13.50
CA LEU A 58 3.92 11.64 12.64
C LEU A 58 5.27 11.99 13.30
N PRO A 59 6.33 11.25 12.99
CA PRO A 59 7.67 11.55 13.49
C PRO A 59 8.08 13.00 13.19
N GLU A 60 8.81 13.62 14.10
CA GLU A 60 9.36 14.96 13.88
C GLU A 60 10.31 15.00 12.66
N LYS A 61 11.07 13.90 12.50
CA LYS A 61 11.97 13.69 11.35
C LYS A 61 11.56 12.38 10.66
N PRO A 62 10.61 12.43 9.71
CA PRO A 62 10.26 11.26 8.95
C PRO A 62 11.43 10.84 8.06
N VAL A 63 11.58 9.53 7.85
CA VAL A 63 12.63 8.99 6.99
C VAL A 63 12.20 9.18 5.53
N ALA A 64 13.07 9.76 4.72
CA ALA A 64 12.83 9.86 3.29
C ALA A 64 12.98 8.49 2.62
N LEU A 65 12.24 8.24 1.54
CA LEU A 65 12.30 6.97 0.82
C LEU A 65 13.73 6.58 0.41
N ARG A 66 14.50 7.53 -0.13
CA ARG A 66 15.88 7.26 -0.57
C ARG A 66 16.79 6.84 0.59
N ASP A 67 16.61 7.46 1.76
CA ASP A 67 17.38 7.11 2.97
C ASP A 67 16.96 5.72 3.49
N ALA A 68 15.65 5.41 3.43
CA ALA A 68 15.14 4.09 3.82
C ALA A 68 15.67 2.98 2.90
N LEU A 69 15.70 3.20 1.58
CA LEU A 69 16.29 2.27 0.63
C LEU A 69 17.78 2.05 0.91
N THR A 70 18.54 3.14 1.11
CA THR A 70 19.97 3.05 1.44
C THR A 70 20.20 2.29 2.74
N ALA A 71 19.42 2.56 3.78
CA ALA A 71 19.50 1.84 5.05
C ALA A 71 19.16 0.34 4.91
N ALA A 72 18.31 -0.01 3.97
CA ALA A 72 17.98 -1.40 3.62
C ALA A 72 19.02 -2.06 2.69
N GLY A 73 20.08 -1.36 2.31
CA GLY A 73 21.15 -1.88 1.44
C GLY A 73 20.89 -1.73 -0.06
N PHE A 74 19.91 -0.92 -0.46
CA PHE A 74 19.61 -0.66 -1.87
C PHE A 74 20.06 0.74 -2.29
N GLU A 75 20.79 0.82 -3.39
CA GLU A 75 21.04 2.10 -4.03
C GLU A 75 19.72 2.62 -4.66
N PRO A 76 19.22 3.80 -4.27
CA PRO A 76 17.92 4.30 -4.77
C PRO A 76 17.82 4.32 -6.29
N ASP A 77 18.90 4.70 -6.97
CA ASP A 77 18.92 4.78 -8.43
C ASP A 77 19.05 3.41 -9.13
N SER A 78 19.10 2.32 -8.35
CA SER A 78 19.04 0.95 -8.87
C SER A 78 17.62 0.42 -9.02
N ILE A 79 16.61 1.13 -8.51
CA ILE A 79 15.22 0.75 -8.68
C ILE A 79 14.77 1.00 -10.11
N ASP A 80 14.27 -0.02 -10.78
CA ASP A 80 13.83 0.04 -12.17
C ASP A 80 12.33 0.35 -12.29
N ILE A 81 11.53 -0.16 -11.36
CA ILE A 81 10.07 -0.08 -11.38
C ILE A 81 9.57 0.30 -10.00
N VAL A 82 8.58 1.17 -9.95
CA VAL A 82 7.76 1.45 -8.77
C VAL A 82 6.32 1.04 -9.09
N ILE A 83 5.67 0.36 -8.19
CA ILE A 83 4.24 0.06 -8.27
C ILE A 83 3.55 0.77 -7.11
N ASN A 84 2.75 1.79 -7.42
CA ASN A 84 1.83 2.36 -6.46
C ASN A 84 0.50 1.62 -6.58
N THR A 85 0.06 0.96 -5.52
CA THR A 85 -1.23 0.26 -5.54
C THR A 85 -2.37 1.25 -5.73
N HIS A 86 -2.22 2.44 -5.16
CA HIS A 86 -3.07 3.61 -5.33
C HIS A 86 -2.30 4.89 -4.93
N LEU A 87 -2.91 6.07 -5.06
CA LEU A 87 -2.21 7.35 -4.92
C LEU A 87 -2.51 8.10 -3.62
N HIS A 88 -3.05 7.45 -2.59
CA HIS A 88 -3.14 8.09 -1.29
C HIS A 88 -1.75 8.47 -0.77
N TRP A 89 -1.70 9.53 0.04
CA TRP A 89 -0.44 10.16 0.47
C TRP A 89 0.48 9.18 1.22
N ASP A 90 -0.07 8.24 1.95
CA ASP A 90 0.67 7.24 2.73
C ASP A 90 1.24 6.09 1.89
N HIS A 91 0.90 6.01 0.62
CA HIS A 91 1.45 5.07 -0.37
C HIS A 91 2.34 5.76 -1.41
N ALA A 92 2.07 7.02 -1.72
CA ALA A 92 2.68 7.70 -2.87
C ALA A 92 3.54 8.92 -2.51
N SER A 93 3.65 9.35 -1.24
CA SER A 93 4.37 10.58 -0.92
C SER A 93 5.89 10.51 -1.10
N GLY A 94 6.46 9.30 -1.15
CA GLY A 94 7.86 9.12 -1.50
C GLY A 94 8.16 9.15 -3.00
N ASN A 95 7.14 9.25 -3.86
CA ASN A 95 7.31 9.28 -5.31
C ASN A 95 8.17 10.46 -5.79
N THR A 96 8.13 11.57 -5.09
CA THR A 96 8.80 12.81 -5.50
C THR A 96 9.62 13.44 -4.37
N ILE A 97 10.62 14.21 -4.77
CA ILE A 97 11.49 14.98 -3.86
C ILE A 97 11.54 16.44 -4.30
N ASP A 98 11.82 17.31 -3.34
CA ASP A 98 12.13 18.71 -3.62
C ASP A 98 13.58 18.84 -4.06
N THR A 99 13.80 19.60 -5.16
CA THR A 99 15.12 19.95 -5.67
C THR A 99 15.22 21.47 -5.83
N PRO A 100 16.39 22.05 -6.01
CA PRO A 100 16.53 23.49 -6.29
C PRO A 100 15.74 23.97 -7.52
N GLU A 101 15.51 23.07 -8.49
CA GLU A 101 14.80 23.35 -9.74
C GLU A 101 13.28 23.11 -9.61
N GLY A 102 12.82 22.59 -8.48
CA GLY A 102 11.41 22.26 -8.24
C GLY A 102 11.21 20.82 -7.76
N VAL A 103 10.03 20.28 -7.98
CA VAL A 103 9.70 18.90 -7.59
C VAL A 103 10.08 17.93 -8.70
N ALA A 104 10.79 16.87 -8.36
CA ALA A 104 11.28 15.86 -9.30
C ALA A 104 10.96 14.43 -8.83
N PRO A 105 10.97 13.42 -9.72
CA PRO A 105 10.86 12.02 -9.33
C PRO A 105 11.95 11.63 -8.32
N ALA A 106 11.56 10.97 -7.23
CA ALA A 106 12.50 10.50 -6.20
C ALA A 106 13.43 9.41 -6.73
N LEU A 107 12.95 8.60 -7.66
CA LEU A 107 13.68 7.53 -8.33
C LEU A 107 13.67 7.78 -9.84
N PRO A 108 14.60 8.62 -10.36
CA PRO A 108 14.48 9.18 -11.70
C PRO A 108 14.68 8.15 -12.82
N ARG A 109 15.26 6.99 -12.53
CA ARG A 109 15.42 5.88 -13.49
C ARG A 109 14.20 4.97 -13.54
N ALA A 110 13.40 4.93 -12.47
CA ALA A 110 12.25 4.06 -12.37
C ALA A 110 11.11 4.49 -13.31
N VAL A 111 10.33 3.50 -13.75
CA VAL A 111 9.00 3.69 -14.33
C VAL A 111 7.99 3.41 -13.22
N TYR A 112 7.02 4.30 -13.04
CA TYR A 112 5.99 4.19 -12.00
C TYR A 112 4.71 3.66 -12.62
N TYR A 113 4.17 2.57 -12.08
CA TYR A 113 2.93 1.95 -12.52
C TYR A 113 1.80 2.29 -11.56
N VAL A 114 0.66 2.69 -12.09
CA VAL A 114 -0.59 2.95 -11.38
C VAL A 114 -1.78 2.79 -12.33
N GLN A 115 -2.97 2.52 -11.83
CA GLN A 115 -4.17 2.48 -12.66
C GLN A 115 -4.52 3.89 -13.18
N ARG A 116 -4.98 3.98 -14.42
CA ARG A 116 -5.47 5.23 -15.05
C ARG A 116 -6.62 5.83 -14.24
N GLY A 117 -7.61 5.00 -13.88
CA GLY A 117 -8.76 5.42 -13.11
C GLY A 117 -8.38 6.02 -11.75
N GLU A 118 -7.29 5.57 -11.15
CA GLU A 118 -6.78 6.12 -9.89
C GLU A 118 -6.29 7.57 -10.06
N VAL A 119 -5.57 7.86 -11.16
CA VAL A 119 -5.16 9.24 -11.48
C VAL A 119 -6.36 10.13 -11.80
N GLU A 120 -7.33 9.60 -12.55
CA GLU A 120 -8.56 10.32 -12.89
C GLU A 120 -9.35 10.66 -11.62
N HIS A 121 -9.56 9.70 -10.71
CA HIS A 121 -10.21 9.90 -9.43
C HIS A 121 -9.45 10.92 -8.54
N ALA A 122 -8.14 10.82 -8.47
CA ALA A 122 -7.31 11.77 -7.72
C ALA A 122 -7.49 13.23 -8.20
N ARG A 123 -7.66 13.41 -9.52
CA ARG A 123 -7.89 14.72 -10.16
C ARG A 123 -9.32 15.24 -9.98
N GLU A 124 -10.32 14.37 -9.87
CA GLU A 124 -11.72 14.74 -9.60
C GLU A 124 -11.90 15.41 -8.24
N ARG A 125 -11.00 15.18 -7.29
CA ARG A 125 -11.04 15.78 -5.96
C ARG A 125 -12.35 15.51 -5.24
N HIS A 126 -12.80 14.26 -5.24
CA HIS A 126 -14.04 13.87 -4.57
C HIS A 126 -14.01 14.26 -3.08
N PRO A 127 -15.06 14.91 -2.53
CA PRO A 127 -15.05 15.46 -1.16
C PRO A 127 -14.77 14.44 -0.05
N ARG A 128 -15.04 13.16 -0.31
CA ARG A 128 -14.85 12.07 0.66
C ARG A 128 -13.38 11.83 0.98
N ASP A 129 -12.51 11.90 -0.02
CA ASP A 129 -11.12 11.48 0.06
C ASP A 129 -10.10 12.42 -0.61
N ALA A 130 -10.55 13.55 -1.13
CA ALA A 130 -9.68 14.56 -1.77
C ALA A 130 -8.45 14.95 -0.93
N VAL A 131 -8.55 14.86 0.40
CA VAL A 131 -7.44 15.15 1.32
C VAL A 131 -6.35 14.10 1.31
N SER A 132 -6.65 12.89 0.84
CA SER A 132 -5.71 11.79 0.72
C SER A 132 -4.85 11.88 -0.53
N TYR A 133 -5.27 12.65 -1.53
CA TYR A 133 -4.56 12.80 -2.80
C TYR A 133 -3.78 14.11 -2.85
N LEU A 134 -2.46 14.01 -2.95
CA LEU A 134 -1.57 15.16 -3.06
C LEU A 134 -1.00 15.24 -4.49
N PRO A 135 -1.41 16.21 -5.32
CA PRO A 135 -0.96 16.31 -6.71
C PRO A 135 0.56 16.32 -6.88
N VAL A 136 1.28 16.88 -5.90
CA VAL A 136 2.74 16.90 -5.87
C VAL A 136 3.38 15.50 -5.89
N ASN A 137 2.64 14.46 -5.53
CA ASN A 137 3.13 13.08 -5.47
C ASN A 137 3.03 12.35 -6.81
N TYR A 138 2.21 12.81 -7.76
CA TYR A 138 1.98 12.11 -9.03
C TYR A 138 2.04 12.99 -10.27
N GLU A 139 1.61 14.25 -10.22
CA GLU A 139 1.66 15.12 -11.41
C GLU A 139 3.09 15.32 -11.97
N PRO A 140 4.12 15.55 -11.13
CA PRO A 140 5.49 15.67 -11.66
C PRO A 140 6.00 14.40 -12.35
N LEU A 141 5.51 13.23 -11.97
CA LEU A 141 5.86 11.96 -12.63
C LEU A 141 5.19 11.85 -14.00
N ILE A 142 3.94 12.31 -14.10
CA ILE A 142 3.19 12.35 -15.37
C ILE A 142 3.88 13.33 -16.33
N ASP A 143 4.20 14.54 -15.86
CA ASP A 143 4.86 15.56 -16.64
C ASP A 143 6.25 15.13 -17.12
N ALA A 144 6.96 14.37 -16.29
CA ALA A 144 8.27 13.80 -16.64
C ALA A 144 8.17 12.55 -17.52
N GLY A 145 6.97 12.07 -17.87
CA GLY A 145 6.76 10.85 -18.65
C GLY A 145 7.25 9.58 -17.95
N ARG A 146 7.24 9.59 -16.60
CA ARG A 146 7.68 8.46 -15.76
C ARG A 146 6.55 7.61 -15.22
N MET A 147 5.30 8.10 -15.29
CA MET A 147 4.13 7.37 -14.82
C MET A 147 3.47 6.62 -15.98
N HIS A 148 3.42 5.30 -15.85
CA HIS A 148 2.77 4.38 -16.79
C HIS A 148 1.38 4.02 -16.27
N LEU A 149 0.36 4.45 -17.00
CA LEU A 149 -1.03 4.25 -16.61
C LEU A 149 -1.55 2.92 -17.14
N LEU A 150 -2.00 2.07 -16.22
CA LEU A 150 -2.56 0.76 -16.52
C LEU A 150 -4.09 0.84 -16.68
N ASP A 151 -4.63 -0.10 -17.44
CA ASP A 151 -6.07 -0.26 -17.66
C ASP A 151 -6.46 -1.71 -17.30
N GLY A 152 -6.79 -1.95 -16.03
CA GLY A 152 -7.17 -3.28 -15.53
C GLY A 152 -5.98 -4.13 -15.04
N ASP A 153 -6.20 -5.44 -14.95
CA ASP A 153 -5.17 -6.40 -14.57
C ASP A 153 -4.02 -6.38 -15.57
N PHE A 154 -2.79 -6.45 -15.07
CA PHE A 154 -1.61 -6.32 -15.92
C PHE A 154 -0.46 -7.23 -15.46
N ASN A 155 0.18 -7.90 -16.40
CA ASN A 155 1.44 -8.60 -16.15
C ASN A 155 2.60 -7.63 -16.38
N VAL A 156 3.23 -7.22 -15.28
CA VAL A 156 4.36 -6.26 -15.31
C VAL A 156 5.59 -6.91 -15.92
N MET A 157 5.84 -8.17 -15.54
CA MET A 157 6.88 -9.03 -16.07
C MET A 157 6.61 -10.49 -15.63
N PRO A 158 7.30 -11.49 -16.19
CA PRO A 158 7.13 -12.86 -15.72
C PRO A 158 7.27 -12.99 -14.20
N GLY A 159 6.26 -13.56 -13.55
CA GLY A 159 6.18 -13.72 -12.10
C GLY A 159 5.70 -12.50 -11.32
N LEU A 160 5.42 -11.35 -11.96
CA LEU A 160 4.93 -10.15 -11.30
C LEU A 160 3.67 -9.63 -11.98
N ASP A 161 2.55 -9.74 -11.30
CA ASP A 161 1.24 -9.28 -11.76
C ASP A 161 0.66 -8.23 -10.82
N VAL A 162 -0.13 -7.31 -11.37
CA VAL A 162 -1.03 -6.46 -10.61
C VAL A 162 -2.47 -6.80 -10.98
N ARG A 163 -3.35 -6.78 -9.98
CA ARG A 163 -4.78 -7.02 -10.14
C ARG A 163 -5.57 -5.89 -9.54
N VAL A 164 -6.56 -5.41 -10.26
CA VAL A 164 -7.52 -4.45 -9.72
C VAL A 164 -8.26 -5.10 -8.55
N ALA A 165 -8.24 -4.44 -7.40
CA ALA A 165 -8.80 -4.92 -6.15
C ALA A 165 -9.73 -3.83 -5.56
N PRO A 166 -10.93 -3.64 -6.13
CA PRO A 166 -11.82 -2.55 -5.76
C PRO A 166 -12.37 -2.72 -4.34
N GLY A 167 -12.64 -1.58 -3.72
CA GLY A 167 -13.23 -1.52 -2.38
C GLY A 167 -12.73 -0.33 -1.59
N HIS A 168 -11.46 -0.26 -1.26
CA HIS A 168 -10.84 0.90 -0.64
C HIS A 168 -11.05 2.14 -1.53
N ASN A 169 -10.62 2.07 -2.76
CA ASN A 169 -11.09 2.87 -3.87
C ASN A 169 -11.43 1.95 -5.07
N ARG A 170 -11.81 2.53 -6.22
CA ARG A 170 -12.27 1.73 -7.37
C ARG A 170 -11.13 1.02 -8.08
N ASP A 171 -9.98 1.67 -8.18
CA ASP A 171 -8.89 1.29 -9.06
C ASP A 171 -7.60 0.90 -8.29
N MET A 172 -7.71 0.67 -6.97
CA MET A 172 -6.61 0.13 -6.18
C MET A 172 -6.19 -1.24 -6.71
N MET A 173 -4.90 -1.53 -6.65
CA MET A 173 -4.34 -2.82 -7.07
C MET A 173 -3.83 -3.64 -5.90
N ALA A 174 -3.98 -4.95 -5.99
CA ALA A 174 -3.15 -5.91 -5.29
C ALA A 174 -1.96 -6.28 -6.18
N VAL A 175 -0.80 -6.55 -5.56
CA VAL A 175 0.41 -6.98 -6.27
C VAL A 175 0.70 -8.43 -5.94
N LEU A 176 0.90 -9.26 -6.96
CA LEU A 176 1.21 -10.68 -6.83
C LEU A 176 2.61 -10.97 -7.39
N VAL A 177 3.44 -11.58 -6.57
CA VAL A 177 4.76 -12.08 -6.99
C VAL A 177 4.74 -13.60 -6.89
N ARG A 178 5.17 -14.25 -7.96
CA ARG A 178 5.25 -15.73 -8.04
C ARG A 178 6.66 -16.15 -8.39
N ASP A 179 7.17 -17.08 -7.62
CA ASP A 179 8.45 -17.73 -7.87
C ASP A 179 8.30 -19.21 -7.57
N GLU A 180 8.57 -20.05 -8.58
CA GLU A 180 8.39 -21.51 -8.51
C GLU A 180 7.03 -21.89 -7.91
N ASP A 181 7.03 -22.44 -6.68
CA ASP A 181 5.83 -22.93 -5.98
C ASP A 181 5.28 -21.91 -4.95
N GLU A 182 5.90 -20.74 -4.82
CA GLU A 182 5.46 -19.74 -3.85
C GLU A 182 4.79 -18.52 -4.51
N THR A 183 3.78 -18.02 -3.85
CA THR A 183 3.12 -16.76 -4.21
C THR A 183 3.13 -15.82 -3.01
N TRP A 184 3.53 -14.59 -3.25
CA TRP A 184 3.34 -13.50 -2.32
C TRP A 184 2.32 -12.51 -2.89
N CYS A 185 1.39 -12.04 -2.04
CA CYS A 185 0.41 -11.03 -2.39
C CYS A 185 0.47 -9.85 -1.40
N HIS A 186 0.68 -8.66 -1.95
CA HIS A 186 0.49 -7.42 -1.21
C HIS A 186 -0.95 -6.93 -1.44
N PHE A 187 -1.76 -6.92 -0.38
CA PHE A 187 -3.17 -6.57 -0.46
C PHE A 187 -3.43 -5.06 -0.38
N ALA A 188 -2.39 -4.25 -0.13
CA ALA A 188 -2.53 -2.82 0.10
C ALA A 188 -3.63 -2.51 1.14
N ASP A 189 -4.43 -1.50 0.89
CA ASP A 189 -5.49 -1.06 1.80
C ASP A 189 -6.77 -1.92 1.75
N LEU A 190 -6.78 -2.98 0.95
CA LEU A 190 -7.80 -4.02 1.08
C LEU A 190 -7.71 -4.70 2.46
N ALA A 191 -6.48 -4.84 3.00
CA ALA A 191 -6.20 -5.32 4.35
C ALA A 191 -5.01 -4.56 4.95
N PRO A 192 -5.22 -3.33 5.45
CA PRO A 192 -4.12 -2.51 5.96
C PRO A 192 -3.37 -3.13 7.13
N TYR A 193 -4.06 -3.91 7.99
CA TYR A 193 -3.48 -4.66 9.10
C TYR A 193 -3.85 -6.14 9.01
N ALA A 194 -3.05 -6.99 9.62
CA ALA A 194 -3.36 -8.42 9.79
C ALA A 194 -4.73 -8.65 10.45
N ALA A 195 -5.17 -7.76 11.32
CA ALA A 195 -6.49 -7.79 11.92
C ALA A 195 -7.64 -7.69 10.90
N HIS A 196 -7.38 -7.15 9.71
CA HIS A 196 -8.37 -7.03 8.64
C HIS A 196 -8.55 -8.29 7.79
N VAL A 197 -7.91 -9.42 8.13
CA VAL A 197 -8.11 -10.68 7.38
C VAL A 197 -9.52 -11.25 7.51
N THR A 198 -10.30 -10.83 8.52
CA THR A 198 -11.73 -11.09 8.56
C THR A 198 -12.42 -10.24 7.50
N PRO A 199 -13.06 -10.79 6.46
CA PRO A 199 -13.57 -10.01 5.33
C PRO A 199 -14.52 -8.87 5.72
N THR A 200 -15.33 -9.05 6.75
CA THR A 200 -16.26 -8.03 7.25
C THR A 200 -15.60 -6.91 8.06
N TRP A 201 -14.31 -7.02 8.35
CA TRP A 201 -13.55 -5.94 8.97
C TRP A 201 -13.03 -5.00 7.89
N VAL A 202 -13.79 -3.95 7.65
CA VAL A 202 -13.59 -2.96 6.59
C VAL A 202 -13.06 -1.67 7.21
N ALA A 203 -12.15 -1.00 6.50
CA ALA A 203 -11.61 0.26 6.99
C ALA A 203 -12.64 1.40 6.93
N ALA A 204 -12.55 2.36 7.85
CA ALA A 204 -13.50 3.49 7.93
C ALA A 204 -13.45 4.41 6.70
N PHE A 205 -12.36 4.39 5.98
CA PHE A 205 -12.10 5.23 4.81
C PHE A 205 -12.32 4.52 3.47
N ASP A 206 -12.74 3.25 3.48
CA ASP A 206 -13.13 2.59 2.23
C ASP A 206 -14.31 3.31 1.58
N LEU A 207 -14.19 3.56 0.28
CA LEU A 207 -15.25 4.20 -0.49
C LEU A 207 -16.38 3.23 -0.81
N PHE A 208 -16.04 1.95 -1.02
CA PHE A 208 -16.97 0.90 -1.46
C PHE A 208 -16.92 -0.30 -0.51
N PRO A 209 -17.41 -0.17 0.74
CA PRO A 209 -17.21 -1.20 1.77
C PRO A 209 -17.80 -2.57 1.43
N LEU A 210 -18.86 -2.63 0.64
CA LEU A 210 -19.43 -3.91 0.19
C LEU A 210 -18.58 -4.57 -0.89
N GLU A 211 -17.98 -3.78 -1.77
CA GLU A 211 -16.99 -4.28 -2.75
C GLU A 211 -15.71 -4.75 -2.02
N THR A 212 -15.24 -4.01 -1.00
CA THR A 212 -14.13 -4.46 -0.14
C THR A 212 -14.39 -5.87 0.39
N ILE A 213 -15.59 -6.14 0.93
CA ILE A 213 -15.94 -7.46 1.46
C ILE A 213 -15.90 -8.53 0.37
N ALA A 214 -16.44 -8.23 -0.81
CA ALA A 214 -16.46 -9.17 -1.93
C ALA A 214 -15.05 -9.48 -2.43
N THR A 215 -14.25 -8.46 -2.71
CA THR A 215 -12.86 -8.58 -3.17
C THR A 215 -11.98 -9.31 -2.16
N LYS A 216 -12.10 -8.97 -0.87
CA LYS A 216 -11.40 -9.68 0.22
C LYS A 216 -11.78 -11.15 0.27
N THR A 217 -13.08 -11.45 0.18
CA THR A 217 -13.55 -12.83 0.24
C THR A 217 -12.94 -13.67 -0.87
N GLU A 218 -12.94 -13.16 -2.10
CA GLU A 218 -12.33 -13.84 -3.24
C GLU A 218 -10.82 -14.05 -3.06
N LEU A 219 -10.08 -12.96 -2.85
CA LEU A 219 -8.61 -13.01 -2.78
C LEU A 219 -8.12 -13.80 -1.57
N PHE A 220 -8.78 -13.66 -0.41
CA PHE A 220 -8.35 -14.36 0.80
C PHE A 220 -8.66 -15.86 0.74
N GLN A 221 -9.78 -16.25 0.12
CA GLN A 221 -10.08 -17.67 -0.11
C GLN A 221 -8.99 -18.30 -0.99
N ARG A 222 -8.56 -17.61 -2.05
CA ARG A 222 -7.46 -18.08 -2.88
C ARG A 222 -6.15 -18.12 -2.11
N ALA A 223 -5.80 -17.06 -1.41
CA ALA A 223 -4.57 -17.00 -0.62
C ALA A 223 -4.52 -18.12 0.43
N ALA A 224 -5.64 -18.42 1.08
CA ALA A 224 -5.73 -19.50 2.06
C ALA A 224 -5.62 -20.89 1.41
N ALA A 225 -6.28 -21.09 0.26
CA ALA A 225 -6.29 -22.38 -0.44
C ALA A 225 -4.94 -22.69 -1.10
N GLU A 226 -4.29 -21.69 -1.66
CA GLU A 226 -3.03 -21.81 -2.38
C GLU A 226 -1.80 -21.58 -1.47
N GLY A 227 -2.02 -21.20 -0.19
CA GLY A 227 -0.96 -21.02 0.81
C GLY A 227 -0.06 -19.81 0.56
N TRP A 228 -0.62 -18.72 0.04
CA TRP A 228 0.14 -17.52 -0.28
C TRP A 228 0.74 -16.85 0.96
N TRP A 229 1.90 -16.26 0.79
CA TRP A 229 2.39 -15.22 1.68
C TRP A 229 1.60 -13.93 1.42
N CYS A 230 1.20 -13.27 2.49
CA CYS A 230 0.41 -12.04 2.44
C CYS A 230 1.13 -10.95 3.20
N SER A 231 1.10 -9.72 2.71
CA SER A 231 1.68 -8.57 3.42
C SER A 231 0.65 -7.49 3.69
N PHE A 232 0.89 -6.74 4.77
CA PHE A 232 0.00 -5.72 5.31
C PHE A 232 0.73 -4.39 5.33
N GLY A 233 0.21 -3.41 4.57
CA GLY A 233 0.88 -2.12 4.33
C GLY A 233 1.05 -1.26 5.59
N HIS A 234 0.17 -1.40 6.56
CA HIS A 234 0.12 -0.54 7.75
C HIS A 234 0.35 -1.26 9.07
N ASP A 235 0.52 -2.57 9.06
CA ASP A 235 0.76 -3.31 10.29
C ASP A 235 2.22 -3.13 10.75
N PRO A 236 2.47 -2.56 11.95
CA PRO A 236 3.83 -2.35 12.44
C PRO A 236 4.49 -3.62 12.98
N GLU A 237 3.70 -4.65 13.32
CA GLU A 237 4.18 -5.88 13.96
C GLU A 237 4.19 -7.07 12.98
N ILE A 238 3.22 -7.14 12.07
CA ILE A 238 3.02 -8.27 11.16
C ILE A 238 3.10 -7.78 9.73
N SER A 239 4.31 -7.70 9.18
CA SER A 239 4.52 -7.31 7.77
C SER A 239 4.16 -8.44 6.80
N PHE A 240 4.46 -9.71 7.19
CA PHE A 240 4.22 -10.91 6.39
C PHE A 240 3.55 -12.00 7.20
N ALA A 241 2.58 -12.70 6.60
CA ALA A 241 1.91 -13.84 7.19
C ALA A 241 1.29 -14.74 6.12
N LYS A 242 1.07 -16.00 6.45
CA LYS A 242 0.08 -16.84 5.76
C LYS A 242 -1.28 -16.65 6.42
N ILE A 243 -2.34 -16.66 5.62
CA ILE A 243 -3.72 -16.58 6.11
C ILE A 243 -4.45 -17.90 5.89
N GLY A 244 -5.44 -18.20 6.70
CA GLY A 244 -6.22 -19.43 6.57
C GLY A 244 -7.50 -19.39 7.40
N VAL A 245 -8.31 -20.44 7.29
CA VAL A 245 -9.53 -20.61 8.06
C VAL A 245 -9.38 -21.82 8.99
N GLU A 246 -9.55 -21.60 10.29
CA GLU A 246 -9.52 -22.64 11.32
C GLU A 246 -10.82 -22.54 12.14
N GLU A 247 -11.54 -23.65 12.26
CA GLU A 247 -12.85 -23.69 12.98
C GLU A 247 -13.82 -22.59 12.50
N GLY A 248 -13.85 -22.33 11.20
CA GLY A 248 -14.72 -21.30 10.60
C GLY A 248 -14.28 -19.86 10.86
N LYS A 249 -13.09 -19.62 11.41
CA LYS A 249 -12.55 -18.29 11.70
C LYS A 249 -11.27 -18.04 10.90
N TRP A 250 -11.15 -16.85 10.36
CA TRP A 250 -9.91 -16.41 9.73
C TRP A 250 -8.78 -16.32 10.75
N ARG A 251 -7.62 -16.80 10.36
CA ARG A 251 -6.39 -16.80 11.16
C ARG A 251 -5.22 -16.26 10.36
N VAL A 252 -4.33 -15.61 11.08
CA VAL A 252 -3.05 -15.12 10.59
C VAL A 252 -1.96 -15.96 11.23
N ARG A 253 -1.04 -16.47 10.43
CA ARG A 253 0.17 -17.16 10.86
C ARG A 253 1.37 -16.32 10.43
N PRO A 254 1.87 -15.44 11.34
CA PRO A 254 2.98 -14.56 11.00
C PRO A 254 4.22 -15.35 10.56
N HIS A 255 4.99 -14.72 9.66
CA HIS A 255 6.35 -15.19 9.38
C HIS A 255 7.20 -14.97 10.65
N THR A 256 7.83 -16.03 11.11
CA THR A 256 8.85 -15.95 12.17
C THR A 256 10.19 -16.10 11.48
N PRO A 257 11.07 -15.08 11.48
CA PRO A 257 12.40 -15.15 10.87
C PRO A 257 13.32 -16.14 11.56
#